data_44f22b8e94c38a6ecf0e939407fca2b1
#
_entry.id   44f22b8e94c38a6ecf0e939407fca2b1
#
_cell.length_a   1.000
_cell.length_b   1.000
_cell.length_c   1.000
_cell.angle_alpha   90.00
_cell.angle_beta   90.00
_cell.angle_gamma   90.00
#
_symmetry.space_group_name_H-M   'P 1'
#
loop_
_entity.id
_entity.type
_entity.pdbx_description
1 polymer ?
#
loop_
_entity_poly.entity_id
_entity_poly.type
_entity_poly.pdbx_seq_one_letter_code
_entity_poly.pdbx_strand_id
1 'polypeptide(L)'
;MSRPGGSTGVLTDRQVDIIATRLAERVSGKPADRPAPRPPVAATTSAPRRAPTSAPREALGDGVFATVDDAVDAAATAFHELDGMSLEGRQKIIASIRESMFENAEELARLAHAETGLGRVEDKIVKNRLVTRKTSGTEVLTPQAVTGDSGLTLTEYAPYGVIGAITPTTNPTSTIICNTIAMVSAGNSIVFNVHPNARECSMANVRLIHQAITRAGGPANLVTAVATPTIESAQELMSHKGVRLLAVTGGSGVVRQAMTSGKRAICAGPGNPPVVVDTTADLDHAARNIIAGASFDNNIVCVDEKEVIAVDSIADELVQRMGHHGARVLNERELHKVTNVIFTEYPGRRQRATLEKDLIGKNASEILARAGIASHGDPRLLVVRVSNGHPLVWTEQMMPILPITTAPDVERAIELAKEAEHGFGHSAGMYSRDIDALSRMARTINTSIFTKNGPFFA
;
A
#
# COMPACT_ATOMS: atom_id res chain seq x y z
N MET A 1 20.82 48.84 -8.11
CA MET A 1 21.05 47.69 -9.00
C MET A 1 19.79 46.82 -8.96
N SER A 2 19.01 46.88 -10.03
CA SER A 2 17.65 46.32 -10.14
C SER A 2 17.68 44.81 -10.29
N ARG A 3 16.86 44.08 -9.52
CA ARG A 3 16.60 42.64 -9.71
C ARG A 3 15.58 42.43 -10.84
N PRO A 4 15.74 41.45 -11.74
CA PRO A 4 14.72 41.12 -12.74
C PRO A 4 13.58 40.37 -12.09
N GLY A 5 12.36 40.81 -12.33
CA GLY A 5 11.13 40.20 -11.89
C GLY A 5 10.88 38.84 -12.59
N GLY A 6 10.56 37.80 -11.80
CA GLY A 6 10.07 36.53 -12.28
C GLY A 6 8.65 36.69 -12.83
N SER A 7 8.44 36.34 -14.09
CA SER A 7 7.12 36.31 -14.72
C SER A 7 6.31 35.14 -14.15
N THR A 8 5.20 35.42 -13.51
CA THR A 8 4.12 34.46 -13.24
C THR A 8 3.57 33.97 -14.57
N GLY A 9 3.62 32.65 -14.81
CA GLY A 9 3.23 32.01 -16.09
C GLY A 9 1.72 32.03 -16.37
N VAL A 10 1.10 33.20 -16.39
CA VAL A 10 -0.26 33.38 -16.89
C VAL A 10 -0.13 33.66 -18.39
N LEU A 11 -0.75 32.80 -19.20
CA LEU A 11 -0.81 32.98 -20.66
C LEU A 11 -1.47 34.33 -20.97
N THR A 12 -0.89 35.10 -21.89
CA THR A 12 -1.50 36.31 -22.39
C THR A 12 -2.70 35.99 -23.29
N ASP A 13 -3.68 36.86 -23.38
CA ASP A 13 -4.87 36.66 -24.23
C ASP A 13 -4.49 36.28 -25.65
N ARG A 14 -3.44 36.86 -26.22
CA ARG A 14 -2.89 36.55 -27.53
C ARG A 14 -2.36 35.08 -27.63
N GLN A 15 -1.81 34.55 -26.55
CA GLN A 15 -1.35 33.16 -26.50
C GLN A 15 -2.54 32.20 -26.37
N VAL A 16 -3.57 32.58 -25.63
CA VAL A 16 -4.83 31.83 -25.53
C VAL A 16 -5.53 31.78 -26.90
N ASP A 17 -5.62 32.89 -27.64
CA ASP A 17 -6.19 32.95 -28.97
C ASP A 17 -5.43 32.09 -29.99
N ILE A 18 -4.10 32.07 -29.94
CA ILE A 18 -3.28 31.21 -30.81
C ILE A 18 -3.54 29.74 -30.52
N ILE A 19 -3.65 29.35 -29.24
CA ILE A 19 -3.94 27.98 -28.85
C ILE A 19 -5.37 27.59 -29.27
N ALA A 20 -6.34 28.47 -29.05
CA ALA A 20 -7.72 28.23 -29.44
C ALA A 20 -7.87 28.08 -30.96
N THR A 21 -7.20 28.93 -31.75
CA THR A 21 -7.19 28.85 -33.21
C THR A 21 -6.58 27.55 -33.73
N ARG A 22 -5.45 27.13 -33.17
CA ARG A 22 -4.80 25.84 -33.52
C ARG A 22 -5.60 24.62 -33.09
N LEU A 23 -6.34 24.69 -32.00
CA LEU A 23 -7.27 23.64 -31.57
C LEU A 23 -8.49 23.59 -32.54
N ALA A 24 -9.05 24.73 -32.89
CA ALA A 24 -10.15 24.82 -33.85
C ALA A 24 -9.76 24.30 -35.25
N GLU A 25 -8.55 24.60 -35.72
CA GLU A 25 -8.00 24.06 -36.98
C GLU A 25 -7.79 22.54 -36.92
N ARG A 26 -7.41 21.96 -35.77
CA ARG A 26 -7.30 20.52 -35.60
C ARG A 26 -8.66 19.81 -35.50
N VAL A 27 -9.66 20.46 -34.93
CA VAL A 27 -11.01 19.91 -34.80
C VAL A 27 -11.82 20.10 -36.10
N SER A 28 -11.58 21.18 -36.87
CA SER A 28 -12.20 21.48 -38.13
C SER A 28 -11.45 20.96 -39.38
N GLY A 29 -10.36 20.19 -39.15
CA GLY A 29 -9.60 19.56 -40.22
C GLY A 29 -10.52 18.75 -41.13
N LYS A 30 -10.64 19.16 -42.40
CA LYS A 30 -11.37 18.47 -43.48
C LYS A 30 -11.07 16.98 -43.41
N PRO A 31 -12.08 16.11 -43.57
CA PRO A 31 -11.84 14.68 -43.61
C PRO A 31 -10.85 14.39 -44.73
N ALA A 32 -9.73 13.80 -44.39
CA ALA A 32 -8.80 13.24 -45.38
C ALA A 32 -9.58 12.26 -46.23
N ASP A 33 -9.41 12.34 -47.55
CA ASP A 33 -10.02 11.47 -48.57
C ASP A 33 -10.05 10.01 -48.08
N ARG A 34 -11.24 9.50 -47.80
CA ARG A 34 -11.43 8.07 -47.58
C ARG A 34 -11.10 7.36 -48.92
N PRO A 35 -10.15 6.41 -48.92
CA PRO A 35 -10.00 5.55 -50.10
C PRO A 35 -11.32 4.83 -50.35
N ALA A 36 -11.70 4.74 -51.63
CA ALA A 36 -12.91 4.09 -52.10
C ALA A 36 -13.05 2.67 -51.50
N PRO A 37 -14.27 2.21 -51.20
CA PRO A 37 -14.50 0.89 -50.65
C PRO A 37 -13.97 -0.17 -51.63
N ARG A 38 -13.07 -1.04 -51.15
CA ARG A 38 -12.62 -2.21 -51.91
C ARG A 38 -13.82 -3.11 -52.22
N PRO A 39 -13.88 -3.70 -53.42
CA PRO A 39 -14.92 -4.66 -53.74
C PRO A 39 -14.88 -5.85 -52.78
N PRO A 40 -16.03 -6.48 -52.48
CA PRO A 40 -16.08 -7.58 -51.54
C PRO A 40 -15.20 -8.74 -52.01
N VAL A 41 -14.21 -9.09 -51.21
CA VAL A 41 -13.42 -10.31 -51.38
C VAL A 41 -14.38 -11.49 -51.18
N ALA A 42 -14.49 -12.35 -52.19
CA ALA A 42 -15.30 -13.57 -52.16
C ALA A 42 -14.96 -14.35 -50.86
N ALA A 43 -16.01 -14.70 -50.10
CA ALA A 43 -15.89 -15.52 -48.91
C ALA A 43 -15.30 -16.89 -49.30
N THR A 44 -14.02 -17.08 -49.02
CA THR A 44 -13.49 -18.43 -48.93
C THR A 44 -14.09 -19.07 -47.69
N THR A 45 -14.90 -20.10 -47.92
CA THR A 45 -15.43 -20.98 -46.89
C THR A 45 -14.28 -21.56 -46.09
N SER A 46 -13.92 -20.90 -45.00
CA SER A 46 -13.03 -21.49 -44.02
C SER A 46 -13.78 -22.65 -43.34
N ALA A 47 -13.18 -23.82 -43.38
CA ALA A 47 -13.65 -24.98 -42.63
C ALA A 47 -13.94 -24.60 -41.16
N PRO A 48 -14.93 -25.19 -40.50
CA PRO A 48 -15.28 -24.85 -39.12
C PRO A 48 -14.04 -25.01 -38.24
N ARG A 49 -13.60 -23.90 -37.67
CA ARG A 49 -12.54 -23.86 -36.69
C ARG A 49 -13.03 -24.70 -35.50
N ARG A 50 -12.46 -25.88 -35.37
CA ARG A 50 -12.71 -26.78 -34.25
C ARG A 50 -12.49 -25.95 -32.98
N ALA A 51 -13.55 -25.72 -32.21
CA ALA A 51 -13.43 -25.14 -30.87
C ALA A 51 -12.37 -25.92 -30.11
N PRO A 52 -11.44 -25.28 -29.39
CA PRO A 52 -10.55 -26.02 -28.54
C PRO A 52 -11.41 -26.76 -27.52
N THR A 53 -11.39 -28.08 -27.55
CA THR A 53 -11.92 -28.94 -26.50
C THR A 53 -11.02 -28.69 -25.29
N SER A 54 -11.35 -27.68 -24.49
CA SER A 54 -10.75 -27.52 -23.17
C SER A 54 -11.14 -28.75 -22.35
N ALA A 55 -10.13 -29.51 -21.94
CA ALA A 55 -10.29 -30.47 -20.84
C ALA A 55 -10.96 -29.73 -19.66
N PRO A 56 -11.74 -30.42 -18.80
CA PRO A 56 -12.36 -29.78 -17.65
C PRO A 56 -11.27 -29.04 -16.87
N ARG A 57 -11.37 -27.71 -16.81
CA ARG A 57 -10.44 -26.87 -16.07
C ARG A 57 -10.60 -27.23 -14.60
N GLU A 58 -9.54 -27.71 -13.97
CA GLU A 58 -9.53 -28.07 -12.55
C GLU A 58 -9.62 -26.79 -11.71
N ALA A 59 -10.86 -26.35 -11.44
CA ALA A 59 -11.11 -25.38 -10.40
C ALA A 59 -10.87 -26.09 -9.04
N LEU A 60 -9.89 -25.61 -8.28
CA LEU A 60 -9.61 -26.11 -6.93
C LEU A 60 -10.66 -25.64 -5.91
N GLY A 61 -11.77 -25.04 -6.39
CA GLY A 61 -12.92 -24.54 -5.65
C GLY A 61 -12.76 -23.09 -5.15
N ASP A 62 -13.89 -22.43 -4.99
CA ASP A 62 -14.03 -21.13 -4.31
C ASP A 62 -13.01 -20.04 -4.76
N GLY A 63 -12.89 -19.83 -6.07
CA GLY A 63 -12.02 -18.78 -6.64
C GLY A 63 -10.53 -19.14 -6.74
N VAL A 64 -10.12 -20.36 -6.43
CA VAL A 64 -8.71 -20.80 -6.51
C VAL A 64 -8.48 -21.62 -7.78
N PHE A 65 -7.45 -21.30 -8.56
CA PHE A 65 -7.14 -21.91 -9.86
C PHE A 65 -5.70 -22.38 -9.95
N ALA A 66 -5.47 -23.42 -10.76
CA ALA A 66 -4.13 -23.97 -10.94
C ALA A 66 -3.21 -23.05 -11.77
N THR A 67 -3.76 -22.34 -12.76
CA THR A 67 -3.01 -21.50 -13.70
C THR A 67 -3.45 -20.04 -13.66
N VAL A 68 -2.58 -19.14 -14.12
CA VAL A 68 -2.89 -17.71 -14.28
C VAL A 68 -3.98 -17.50 -15.34
N ASP A 69 -3.88 -18.22 -16.47
CA ASP A 69 -4.84 -18.11 -17.58
C ASP A 69 -6.27 -18.45 -17.11
N ASP A 70 -6.44 -19.58 -16.39
CA ASP A 70 -7.76 -19.99 -15.88
C ASP A 70 -8.32 -19.01 -14.86
N ALA A 71 -7.48 -18.48 -13.97
CA ALA A 71 -7.88 -17.48 -13.00
C ALA A 71 -8.33 -16.16 -13.66
N VAL A 72 -7.60 -15.69 -14.69
CA VAL A 72 -7.92 -14.48 -15.44
C VAL A 72 -9.18 -14.66 -16.29
N ASP A 73 -9.35 -15.78 -16.97
CA ASP A 73 -10.54 -16.07 -17.79
C ASP A 73 -11.81 -16.12 -16.92
N ALA A 74 -11.72 -16.78 -15.75
CA ALA A 74 -12.82 -16.82 -14.79
C ALA A 74 -13.15 -15.44 -14.23
N ALA A 75 -12.14 -14.65 -13.88
CA ALA A 75 -12.31 -13.28 -13.40
C ALA A 75 -12.87 -12.35 -14.50
N ALA A 76 -12.51 -12.55 -15.78
CA ALA A 76 -13.05 -11.79 -16.91
C ALA A 76 -14.54 -12.09 -17.13
N THR A 77 -14.95 -13.35 -17.00
CA THR A 77 -16.37 -13.73 -17.06
C THR A 77 -17.16 -13.06 -15.93
N ALA A 78 -16.66 -13.16 -14.70
CA ALA A 78 -17.29 -12.53 -13.53
C ALA A 78 -17.34 -10.99 -13.61
N PHE A 79 -16.35 -10.37 -14.24
CA PHE A 79 -16.35 -8.93 -14.50
C PHE A 79 -17.52 -8.52 -15.40
N HIS A 80 -17.78 -9.25 -16.49
CA HIS A 80 -18.90 -8.95 -17.38
C HIS A 80 -20.26 -9.15 -16.70
N GLU A 81 -20.38 -10.13 -15.82
CA GLU A 81 -21.60 -10.30 -15.01
C GLU A 81 -21.80 -9.15 -14.02
N LEU A 82 -20.71 -8.71 -13.34
CA LEU A 82 -20.75 -7.57 -12.41
C LEU A 82 -21.09 -6.26 -13.11
N ASP A 83 -20.59 -6.04 -14.33
CA ASP A 83 -20.85 -4.83 -15.13
C ASP A 83 -22.34 -4.66 -15.45
N GLY A 84 -23.07 -5.77 -15.54
CA GLY A 84 -24.53 -5.77 -15.68
C GLY A 84 -25.32 -5.55 -14.38
N MET A 85 -24.65 -5.52 -13.22
CA MET A 85 -25.31 -5.34 -11.92
C MET A 85 -25.48 -3.88 -11.54
N SER A 86 -26.58 -3.59 -10.82
CA SER A 86 -26.81 -2.26 -10.23
C SER A 86 -25.79 -1.93 -9.13
N LEU A 87 -25.63 -0.64 -8.85
CA LEU A 87 -24.81 -0.18 -7.72
C LEU A 87 -25.33 -0.76 -6.39
N GLU A 88 -26.65 -0.89 -6.22
CA GLU A 88 -27.26 -1.54 -5.03
C GLU A 88 -26.83 -3.02 -4.91
N GLY A 89 -26.75 -3.75 -6.02
CA GLY A 89 -26.25 -5.13 -6.04
C GLY A 89 -24.78 -5.18 -5.56
N ARG A 90 -23.93 -4.28 -6.06
CA ARG A 90 -22.56 -4.17 -5.57
C ARG A 90 -22.46 -3.79 -4.08
N GLN A 91 -23.32 -2.90 -3.59
CA GLN A 91 -23.39 -2.55 -2.16
C GLN A 91 -23.70 -3.78 -1.29
N LYS A 92 -24.63 -4.63 -1.71
CA LYS A 92 -24.93 -5.90 -1.02
C LYS A 92 -23.73 -6.84 -0.98
N ILE A 93 -23.01 -6.97 -2.10
CA ILE A 93 -21.77 -7.76 -2.17
C ILE A 93 -20.73 -7.22 -1.18
N ILE A 94 -20.46 -5.93 -1.18
CA ILE A 94 -19.48 -5.30 -0.29
C ILE A 94 -19.89 -5.45 1.19
N ALA A 95 -21.17 -5.30 1.51
CA ALA A 95 -21.67 -5.52 2.87
C ALA A 95 -21.42 -6.95 3.33
N SER A 96 -21.72 -7.95 2.50
CA SER A 96 -21.46 -9.37 2.79
C SER A 96 -19.97 -9.69 2.95
N ILE A 97 -19.11 -9.09 2.12
CA ILE A 97 -17.65 -9.22 2.27
C ILE A 97 -17.20 -8.63 3.61
N ARG A 98 -17.65 -7.41 3.97
CA ARG A 98 -17.28 -6.78 5.24
C ARG A 98 -17.75 -7.60 6.46
N GLU A 99 -18.96 -8.12 6.42
CA GLU A 99 -19.49 -8.98 7.48
C GLU A 99 -18.62 -10.23 7.65
N SER A 100 -18.40 -10.97 6.56
CA SER A 100 -17.58 -12.20 6.55
C SER A 100 -16.14 -11.93 7.02
N MET A 101 -15.51 -10.87 6.54
CA MET A 101 -14.12 -10.56 6.91
C MET A 101 -13.99 -10.05 8.34
N PHE A 102 -15.02 -9.42 8.88
CA PHE A 102 -15.04 -8.99 10.28
C PHE A 102 -15.20 -10.18 11.23
N GLU A 103 -16.09 -11.13 10.90
CA GLU A 103 -16.32 -12.35 11.67
C GLU A 103 -15.10 -13.27 11.67
N ASN A 104 -14.44 -13.43 10.51
CA ASN A 104 -13.28 -14.31 10.35
C ASN A 104 -11.94 -13.61 10.61
N ALA A 105 -11.95 -12.36 11.12
CA ALA A 105 -10.72 -11.57 11.32
C ALA A 105 -9.71 -12.25 12.26
N GLU A 106 -10.18 -12.96 13.29
CA GLU A 106 -9.33 -13.69 14.24
C GLU A 106 -8.73 -14.94 13.62
N GLU A 107 -9.53 -15.75 12.96
CA GLU A 107 -9.06 -16.99 12.30
C GLU A 107 -7.99 -16.66 11.25
N LEU A 108 -8.26 -15.69 10.37
CA LEU A 108 -7.31 -15.23 9.37
C LEU A 108 -6.01 -14.66 9.99
N ALA A 109 -6.11 -13.98 11.13
CA ALA A 109 -4.94 -13.47 11.84
C ALA A 109 -4.07 -14.60 12.40
N ARG A 110 -4.68 -15.62 13.01
CA ARG A 110 -4.00 -16.82 13.53
C ARG A 110 -3.31 -17.60 12.42
N LEU A 111 -4.03 -17.84 11.31
CA LEU A 111 -3.46 -18.50 10.13
C LEU A 111 -2.25 -17.74 9.56
N ALA A 112 -2.39 -16.43 9.38
CA ALA A 112 -1.30 -15.60 8.85
C ALA A 112 -0.07 -15.59 9.77
N HIS A 113 -0.27 -15.51 11.09
CA HIS A 113 0.83 -15.56 12.04
C HIS A 113 1.49 -16.96 12.09
N ALA A 114 0.68 -18.03 12.12
CA ALA A 114 1.19 -19.40 12.16
C ALA A 114 2.01 -19.76 10.91
N GLU A 115 1.58 -19.30 9.72
CA GLU A 115 2.27 -19.57 8.46
C GLU A 115 3.53 -18.72 8.27
N THR A 116 3.45 -17.43 8.56
CA THR A 116 4.54 -16.48 8.29
C THR A 116 5.53 -16.32 9.43
N GLY A 117 5.11 -16.58 10.66
CA GLY A 117 5.88 -16.31 11.88
C GLY A 117 6.12 -14.81 12.14
N LEU A 118 5.39 -13.92 11.45
CA LEU A 118 5.59 -12.46 11.51
C LEU A 118 4.53 -11.78 12.37
N GLY A 119 4.94 -10.78 13.13
CA GLY A 119 4.06 -9.87 13.85
C GLY A 119 3.36 -10.52 15.05
N ARG A 120 2.19 -10.00 15.42
CA ARG A 120 1.40 -10.44 16.58
C ARG A 120 -0.04 -10.73 16.18
N VAL A 121 -0.60 -11.82 16.71
CA VAL A 121 -1.98 -12.24 16.40
C VAL A 121 -2.98 -11.13 16.73
N GLU A 122 -2.86 -10.53 17.92
CA GLU A 122 -3.76 -9.47 18.40
C GLU A 122 -3.79 -8.27 17.46
N ASP A 123 -2.61 -7.84 17.02
CA ASP A 123 -2.47 -6.69 16.11
C ASP A 123 -2.99 -7.04 14.70
N LYS A 124 -2.77 -8.27 14.23
CA LYS A 124 -3.34 -8.74 12.96
C LYS A 124 -4.87 -8.80 12.99
N ILE A 125 -5.47 -9.14 14.13
CA ILE A 125 -6.94 -9.07 14.31
C ILE A 125 -7.41 -7.63 14.17
N VAL A 126 -6.75 -6.71 14.88
CA VAL A 126 -7.08 -5.27 14.81
C VAL A 126 -6.91 -4.77 13.37
N LYS A 127 -5.83 -5.12 12.70
CA LYS A 127 -5.54 -4.75 11.31
C LYS A 127 -6.60 -5.28 10.34
N ASN A 128 -6.96 -6.56 10.41
CA ASN A 128 -8.00 -7.14 9.56
C ASN A 128 -9.36 -6.42 9.77
N ARG A 129 -9.74 -6.15 11.03
CA ARG A 129 -10.97 -5.42 11.36
C ARG A 129 -10.92 -3.97 10.90
N LEU A 130 -9.76 -3.31 11.02
CA LEU A 130 -9.54 -1.93 10.57
C LEU A 130 -9.78 -1.80 9.06
N VAL A 131 -9.06 -2.59 8.25
CA VAL A 131 -9.20 -2.53 6.79
C VAL A 131 -10.60 -2.95 6.33
N THR A 132 -11.24 -3.90 7.01
CA THR A 132 -12.62 -4.30 6.73
C THR A 132 -13.60 -3.14 6.90
N ARG A 133 -13.44 -2.31 7.95
CA ARG A 133 -14.35 -1.21 8.27
C ARG A 133 -14.01 0.08 7.53
N LYS A 134 -12.71 0.39 7.34
CA LYS A 134 -12.24 1.71 6.92
C LYS A 134 -11.87 1.80 5.44
N THR A 135 -11.61 0.68 4.76
CA THR A 135 -11.38 0.73 3.31
C THR A 135 -12.59 1.32 2.61
N SER A 136 -12.37 2.30 1.77
CA SER A 136 -13.42 2.93 0.97
C SER A 136 -14.11 1.90 0.06
N GLY A 137 -15.44 1.92 0.07
CA GLY A 137 -16.28 1.06 -0.72
C GLY A 137 -17.09 1.84 -1.77
N THR A 138 -18.31 1.40 -2.04
CA THR A 138 -19.21 2.04 -3.00
C THR A 138 -19.65 3.46 -2.59
N GLU A 139 -19.51 3.82 -1.33
CA GLU A 139 -19.88 5.13 -0.79
C GLU A 139 -19.07 6.31 -1.36
N VAL A 140 -17.89 6.06 -1.94
CA VAL A 140 -17.06 7.10 -2.56
C VAL A 140 -17.36 7.28 -4.07
N LEU A 141 -18.21 6.46 -4.65
CA LEU A 141 -18.55 6.50 -6.08
C LEU A 141 -19.67 7.51 -6.37
N THR A 142 -19.51 8.75 -5.89
CA THR A 142 -20.52 9.79 -6.08
C THR A 142 -20.30 10.48 -7.42
N PRO A 143 -21.31 10.49 -8.35
CA PRO A 143 -21.25 11.25 -9.58
C PRO A 143 -21.09 12.75 -9.28
N GLN A 144 -20.31 13.42 -10.12
CA GLN A 144 -20.14 14.88 -10.05
C GLN A 144 -20.78 15.55 -11.27
N ALA A 145 -21.66 16.50 -11.03
CA ALA A 145 -22.28 17.28 -12.07
C ALA A 145 -21.83 18.75 -11.97
N VAL A 146 -21.38 19.30 -13.07
CA VAL A 146 -21.02 20.72 -13.21
C VAL A 146 -21.90 21.33 -14.29
N THR A 147 -22.60 22.42 -13.95
CA THR A 147 -23.45 23.17 -14.86
C THR A 147 -22.90 24.57 -15.08
N GLY A 148 -23.17 25.13 -16.26
CA GLY A 148 -22.82 26.52 -16.63
C GLY A 148 -23.63 26.96 -17.81
N ASP A 149 -23.39 28.17 -18.31
CA ASP A 149 -24.13 28.78 -19.44
C ASP A 149 -24.03 27.95 -20.73
N SER A 150 -22.96 27.14 -20.86
CA SER A 150 -22.72 26.33 -22.07
C SER A 150 -23.18 24.86 -21.95
N GLY A 151 -23.77 24.44 -20.82
CA GLY A 151 -24.30 23.10 -20.66
C GLY A 151 -24.02 22.42 -19.34
N LEU A 152 -24.14 21.08 -19.36
CA LEU A 152 -23.93 20.18 -18.20
C LEU A 152 -22.82 19.18 -18.51
N THR A 153 -21.89 19.01 -17.57
CA THR A 153 -20.93 17.90 -17.56
C THR A 153 -21.24 16.97 -16.38
N LEU A 154 -21.40 15.68 -16.68
CA LEU A 154 -21.52 14.62 -15.68
C LEU A 154 -20.23 13.79 -15.69
N THR A 155 -19.62 13.61 -14.52
CA THR A 155 -18.44 12.76 -14.34
C THR A 155 -18.78 11.58 -13.46
N GLU A 156 -18.52 10.36 -13.94
CA GLU A 156 -18.71 9.11 -13.22
C GLU A 156 -17.44 8.26 -13.30
N TYR A 157 -17.24 7.38 -12.30
CA TYR A 157 -16.15 6.42 -12.31
C TYR A 157 -16.52 5.20 -13.15
N ALA A 158 -15.55 4.72 -13.95
CA ALA A 158 -15.67 3.50 -14.74
C ALA A 158 -14.64 2.45 -14.27
N PRO A 159 -14.98 1.14 -14.33
CA PRO A 159 -14.05 0.08 -13.98
C PRO A 159 -12.93 -0.07 -15.01
N TYR A 160 -11.80 -0.62 -14.57
CA TYR A 160 -10.71 -1.04 -15.47
C TYR A 160 -10.98 -2.39 -16.11
N GLY A 161 -11.66 -3.30 -15.42
CA GLY A 161 -11.85 -4.70 -15.80
C GLY A 161 -11.17 -5.66 -14.83
N VAL A 162 -10.37 -6.59 -15.34
CA VAL A 162 -9.59 -7.52 -14.51
C VAL A 162 -8.33 -6.83 -13.99
N ILE A 163 -8.16 -6.83 -12.67
CA ILE A 163 -6.99 -6.29 -11.98
C ILE A 163 -6.10 -7.45 -11.51
N GLY A 164 -4.83 -7.43 -11.89
CA GLY A 164 -3.81 -8.34 -11.33
C GLY A 164 -3.23 -7.77 -10.05
N ALA A 165 -3.34 -8.48 -8.95
CA ALA A 165 -2.90 -8.01 -7.63
C ALA A 165 -1.77 -8.90 -7.07
N ILE A 166 -0.63 -8.28 -6.71
CA ILE A 166 0.48 -8.94 -6.03
C ILE A 166 0.48 -8.50 -4.57
N THR A 167 0.51 -9.46 -3.64
CA THR A 167 0.42 -9.18 -2.21
C THR A 167 1.68 -9.60 -1.43
N PRO A 168 2.02 -8.87 -0.34
CA PRO A 168 3.21 -9.14 0.45
C PRO A 168 2.98 -10.25 1.48
N THR A 169 4.08 -10.78 2.06
CA THR A 169 4.01 -11.70 3.20
C THR A 169 3.73 -11.02 4.54
N THR A 170 4.05 -9.72 4.66
CA THR A 170 3.91 -8.96 5.92
C THR A 170 2.45 -8.69 6.30
N ASN A 171 1.60 -8.46 5.29
CA ASN A 171 0.20 -8.10 5.47
C ASN A 171 -0.73 -8.92 4.56
N PRO A 172 -0.65 -10.26 4.54
CA PRO A 172 -1.28 -11.07 3.49
C PRO A 172 -2.80 -10.94 3.51
N THR A 173 -3.43 -11.12 4.66
CA THR A 173 -4.89 -11.12 4.77
C THR A 173 -5.49 -9.71 4.66
N SER A 174 -4.92 -8.74 5.35
CA SER A 174 -5.41 -7.35 5.30
C SER A 174 -5.27 -6.71 3.92
N THR A 175 -4.22 -7.04 3.16
CA THR A 175 -4.05 -6.54 1.79
C THR A 175 -5.11 -7.12 0.85
N ILE A 176 -5.41 -8.42 0.96
CA ILE A 176 -6.46 -9.05 0.16
C ILE A 176 -7.83 -8.43 0.49
N ILE A 177 -8.15 -8.25 1.77
CA ILE A 177 -9.41 -7.63 2.21
C ILE A 177 -9.53 -6.20 1.65
N CYS A 178 -8.50 -5.38 1.86
CA CYS A 178 -8.46 -3.99 1.40
C CYS A 178 -8.63 -3.89 -0.12
N ASN A 179 -7.80 -4.61 -0.88
CA ASN A 179 -7.85 -4.61 -2.34
C ASN A 179 -9.21 -5.10 -2.86
N THR A 180 -9.77 -6.15 -2.26
CA THR A 180 -11.08 -6.68 -2.65
C THR A 180 -12.17 -5.63 -2.46
N ILE A 181 -12.29 -5.04 -1.27
CA ILE A 181 -13.32 -4.03 -0.99
C ILE A 181 -13.20 -2.85 -1.96
N ALA A 182 -12.00 -2.28 -2.12
CA ALA A 182 -11.79 -1.13 -2.98
C ALA A 182 -12.07 -1.43 -4.46
N MET A 183 -11.52 -2.53 -4.99
CA MET A 183 -11.58 -2.83 -6.42
C MET A 183 -12.95 -3.36 -6.85
N VAL A 184 -13.58 -4.23 -6.06
CA VAL A 184 -14.93 -4.73 -6.34
C VAL A 184 -15.97 -3.61 -6.22
N SER A 185 -15.84 -2.72 -5.23
CA SER A 185 -16.70 -1.53 -5.14
C SER A 185 -16.66 -0.70 -6.41
N ALA A 186 -15.48 -0.52 -6.99
CA ALA A 186 -15.29 0.21 -8.25
C ALA A 186 -15.70 -0.59 -9.51
N GLY A 187 -16.28 -1.78 -9.36
CA GLY A 187 -16.79 -2.59 -10.46
C GLY A 187 -15.76 -3.47 -11.16
N ASN A 188 -14.62 -3.75 -10.54
CA ASN A 188 -13.57 -4.60 -11.12
C ASN A 188 -13.63 -6.03 -10.57
N SER A 189 -13.03 -6.96 -11.33
CA SER A 189 -12.64 -8.29 -10.83
C SER A 189 -11.15 -8.34 -10.55
N ILE A 190 -10.72 -9.33 -9.75
CA ILE A 190 -9.35 -9.39 -9.23
C ILE A 190 -8.78 -10.81 -9.38
N VAL A 191 -7.51 -10.86 -9.78
CA VAL A 191 -6.69 -12.07 -9.74
C VAL A 191 -5.51 -11.84 -8.81
N PHE A 192 -5.43 -12.57 -7.72
CA PHE A 192 -4.32 -12.50 -6.77
C PHE A 192 -3.21 -13.48 -7.11
N ASN A 193 -1.97 -13.00 -7.15
CA ASN A 193 -0.77 -13.80 -7.01
C ASN A 193 -0.11 -13.42 -5.70
N VAL A 194 -0.31 -14.25 -4.69
CA VAL A 194 0.09 -13.95 -3.31
C VAL A 194 1.55 -14.31 -3.07
N HIS A 195 2.12 -13.83 -1.96
CA HIS A 195 3.48 -14.23 -1.60
C HIS A 195 3.54 -15.73 -1.24
N PRO A 196 4.51 -16.52 -1.74
CA PRO A 196 4.60 -17.96 -1.47
C PRO A 196 4.60 -18.34 0.02
N ASN A 197 5.24 -17.53 0.87
CA ASN A 197 5.31 -17.76 2.32
C ASN A 197 4.03 -17.37 3.08
N ALA A 198 2.96 -16.96 2.38
CA ALA A 198 1.66 -16.62 2.96
C ALA A 198 0.53 -17.20 2.10
N ARG A 199 0.77 -18.36 1.49
CA ARG A 199 -0.13 -19.01 0.55
C ARG A 199 -1.41 -19.48 1.22
N GLU A 200 -1.30 -20.23 2.30
CA GLU A 200 -2.45 -20.91 2.92
C GLU A 200 -3.44 -19.91 3.53
N CYS A 201 -2.95 -18.94 4.29
CA CYS A 201 -3.81 -17.89 4.87
C CYS A 201 -4.46 -17.02 3.78
N SER A 202 -3.75 -16.77 2.68
CA SER A 202 -4.27 -16.02 1.54
C SER A 202 -5.34 -16.79 0.78
N MET A 203 -5.14 -18.09 0.53
CA MET A 203 -6.16 -18.94 -0.11
C MET A 203 -7.41 -19.08 0.77
N ALA A 204 -7.26 -19.24 2.08
CA ALA A 204 -8.38 -19.25 3.02
C ALA A 204 -9.18 -17.94 2.92
N ASN A 205 -8.49 -16.79 2.88
CA ASN A 205 -9.11 -15.48 2.74
C ASN A 205 -9.89 -15.33 1.42
N VAL A 206 -9.29 -15.73 0.29
CA VAL A 206 -9.95 -15.69 -1.03
C VAL A 206 -11.20 -16.56 -1.05
N ARG A 207 -11.15 -17.78 -0.48
CA ARG A 207 -12.33 -18.66 -0.39
C ARG A 207 -13.47 -18.05 0.43
N LEU A 208 -13.17 -17.47 1.59
CA LEU A 208 -14.16 -16.80 2.43
C LEU A 208 -14.80 -15.61 1.69
N ILE A 209 -13.99 -14.82 0.98
CA ILE A 209 -14.48 -13.72 0.16
C ILE A 209 -15.36 -14.22 -0.99
N HIS A 210 -14.93 -15.27 -1.71
CA HIS A 210 -15.73 -15.88 -2.78
C HIS A 210 -17.09 -16.36 -2.27
N GLN A 211 -17.12 -17.03 -1.13
CA GLN A 211 -18.36 -17.47 -0.48
C GLN A 211 -19.25 -16.29 -0.06
N ALA A 212 -18.67 -15.21 0.45
CA ALA A 212 -19.42 -14.00 0.81
C ALA A 212 -20.04 -13.32 -0.42
N ILE A 213 -19.31 -13.25 -1.54
CA ILE A 213 -19.79 -12.70 -2.82
C ILE A 213 -20.96 -13.51 -3.35
N THR A 214 -20.81 -14.84 -3.45
CA THR A 214 -21.85 -15.73 -3.99
C THR A 214 -23.10 -15.77 -3.11
N ARG A 215 -22.93 -15.77 -1.78
CA ARG A 215 -24.05 -15.68 -0.81
C ARG A 215 -24.86 -14.39 -0.99
N ALA A 216 -24.23 -13.30 -1.37
CA ALA A 216 -24.91 -12.02 -1.67
C ALA A 216 -25.52 -11.96 -3.08
N GLY A 217 -25.47 -13.04 -3.86
CA GLY A 217 -25.93 -13.08 -5.25
C GLY A 217 -24.97 -12.43 -6.25
N GLY A 218 -23.72 -12.22 -5.86
CA GLY A 218 -22.67 -11.73 -6.74
C GLY A 218 -22.09 -12.82 -7.65
N PRO A 219 -21.36 -12.43 -8.72
CA PRO A 219 -20.75 -13.37 -9.66
C PRO A 219 -19.72 -14.27 -8.97
N ALA A 220 -19.76 -15.56 -9.27
CA ALA A 220 -18.69 -16.47 -8.89
C ALA A 220 -17.38 -16.05 -9.56
N ASN A 221 -16.25 -16.25 -8.86
CA ASN A 221 -14.91 -15.93 -9.37
C ASN A 221 -14.63 -14.42 -9.63
N LEU A 222 -15.41 -13.53 -9.01
CA LEU A 222 -15.12 -12.10 -9.04
C LEU A 222 -13.77 -11.77 -8.38
N VAL A 223 -13.38 -12.60 -7.43
CA VAL A 223 -12.06 -12.60 -6.79
C VAL A 223 -11.46 -13.99 -6.95
N THR A 224 -10.31 -14.07 -7.60
CA THR A 224 -9.60 -15.32 -7.86
C THR A 224 -8.15 -15.26 -7.37
N ALA A 225 -7.54 -16.43 -7.23
CA ALA A 225 -6.12 -16.54 -6.89
C ALA A 225 -5.47 -17.76 -7.57
N VAL A 226 -4.14 -17.66 -7.79
CA VAL A 226 -3.32 -18.76 -8.28
C VAL A 226 -2.93 -19.66 -7.11
N ALA A 227 -3.25 -20.94 -7.18
CA ALA A 227 -3.07 -21.90 -6.09
C ALA A 227 -1.62 -22.10 -5.67
N THR A 228 -0.69 -22.07 -6.64
CA THR A 228 0.75 -22.22 -6.40
C THR A 228 1.47 -20.94 -6.89
N PRO A 229 1.51 -19.89 -6.05
CA PRO A 229 2.14 -18.63 -6.43
C PRO A 229 3.66 -18.78 -6.47
N THR A 230 4.26 -18.28 -7.55
CA THR A 230 5.71 -18.24 -7.77
C THR A 230 6.10 -16.88 -8.34
N ILE A 231 7.40 -16.62 -8.50
CA ILE A 231 7.90 -15.43 -9.21
C ILE A 231 7.45 -15.47 -10.67
N GLU A 232 7.48 -16.65 -11.29
CA GLU A 232 7.10 -16.87 -12.70
C GLU A 232 5.60 -16.58 -12.89
N SER A 233 4.72 -17.11 -12.01
CA SER A 233 3.28 -16.82 -12.08
C SER A 233 2.97 -15.35 -11.83
N ALA A 234 3.75 -14.66 -11.01
CA ALA A 234 3.63 -13.21 -10.82
C ALA A 234 4.00 -12.45 -12.12
N GLN A 235 5.06 -12.86 -12.80
CA GLN A 235 5.50 -12.27 -14.08
C GLN A 235 4.47 -12.52 -15.18
N GLU A 236 3.94 -13.73 -15.23
CA GLU A 236 2.87 -14.12 -16.16
C GLU A 236 1.63 -13.26 -15.94
N LEU A 237 1.15 -13.10 -14.69
CA LEU A 237 0.02 -12.24 -14.36
C LEU A 237 0.28 -10.78 -14.75
N MET A 238 1.48 -10.26 -14.45
CA MET A 238 1.85 -8.88 -14.80
C MET A 238 1.84 -8.62 -16.32
N SER A 239 2.15 -9.62 -17.13
CA SER A 239 2.19 -9.52 -18.60
C SER A 239 0.91 -9.97 -19.29
N HIS A 240 -0.01 -10.65 -18.58
CA HIS A 240 -1.18 -11.30 -19.12
C HIS A 240 -2.13 -10.31 -19.83
N LYS A 241 -2.52 -10.59 -21.07
CA LYS A 241 -3.31 -9.69 -21.95
C LYS A 241 -4.71 -9.35 -21.38
N GLY A 242 -5.31 -10.27 -20.62
CA GLY A 242 -6.60 -10.07 -19.97
C GLY A 242 -6.55 -9.10 -18.79
N VAL A 243 -5.38 -8.86 -18.19
CA VAL A 243 -5.19 -7.94 -17.06
C VAL A 243 -5.03 -6.51 -17.56
N ARG A 244 -5.81 -5.58 -17.01
CA ARG A 244 -5.86 -4.17 -17.44
C ARG A 244 -5.10 -3.21 -16.52
N LEU A 245 -5.01 -3.54 -15.24
CA LEU A 245 -4.34 -2.75 -14.21
C LEU A 245 -3.60 -3.70 -13.28
N LEU A 246 -2.45 -3.27 -12.82
CA LEU A 246 -1.70 -3.96 -11.76
C LEU A 246 -1.82 -3.19 -10.45
N ALA A 247 -2.07 -3.92 -9.35
CA ALA A 247 -2.00 -3.42 -7.99
C ALA A 247 -0.94 -4.22 -7.23
N VAL A 248 0.20 -3.62 -6.96
CA VAL A 248 1.37 -4.35 -6.45
C VAL A 248 1.81 -3.78 -5.12
N THR A 249 1.83 -4.62 -4.10
CA THR A 249 2.39 -4.29 -2.79
C THR A 249 3.55 -5.25 -2.50
N GLY A 250 4.75 -4.71 -2.33
CA GLY A 250 5.93 -5.54 -2.06
C GLY A 250 7.25 -4.80 -2.16
N GLY A 251 8.34 -5.54 -2.14
CA GLY A 251 9.70 -4.98 -2.17
C GLY A 251 10.06 -4.31 -3.50
N SER A 252 11.18 -3.57 -3.50
CA SER A 252 11.64 -2.78 -4.67
C SER A 252 11.76 -3.61 -5.96
N GLY A 253 12.07 -4.91 -5.88
CA GLY A 253 12.23 -5.78 -7.06
C GLY A 253 10.91 -5.99 -7.80
N VAL A 254 9.86 -6.39 -7.09
CA VAL A 254 8.54 -6.65 -7.68
C VAL A 254 7.87 -5.36 -8.16
N VAL A 255 8.04 -4.26 -7.42
CA VAL A 255 7.57 -2.93 -7.83
C VAL A 255 8.23 -2.49 -9.14
N ARG A 256 9.56 -2.62 -9.25
CA ARG A 256 10.27 -2.30 -10.50
C ARG A 256 9.77 -3.12 -11.67
N GLN A 257 9.54 -4.42 -11.46
CA GLN A 257 9.01 -5.31 -12.49
C GLN A 257 7.61 -4.89 -12.95
N ALA A 258 6.72 -4.55 -12.03
CA ALA A 258 5.39 -4.05 -12.36
C ALA A 258 5.46 -2.73 -13.17
N MET A 259 6.29 -1.79 -12.74
CA MET A 259 6.47 -0.48 -13.40
C MET A 259 7.05 -0.62 -14.82
N THR A 260 7.81 -1.68 -15.09
CA THR A 260 8.40 -1.94 -16.43
C THR A 260 7.59 -2.94 -17.27
N SER A 261 6.47 -3.45 -16.77
CA SER A 261 5.63 -4.44 -17.46
C SER A 261 4.92 -3.93 -18.73
N GLY A 262 4.93 -2.62 -18.96
CA GLY A 262 4.16 -1.96 -20.03
C GLY A 262 2.68 -1.77 -19.72
N LYS A 263 2.22 -2.18 -18.54
CA LYS A 263 0.86 -1.96 -18.06
C LYS A 263 0.77 -0.77 -17.11
N ARG A 264 -0.43 -0.24 -16.95
CA ARG A 264 -0.71 0.70 -15.86
C ARG A 264 -0.58 -0.06 -14.53
N ALA A 265 0.20 0.50 -13.60
CA ALA A 265 0.44 -0.10 -12.31
C ALA A 265 0.28 0.92 -11.18
N ILE A 266 -0.37 0.50 -10.10
CA ILE A 266 -0.41 1.20 -8.82
C ILE A 266 0.44 0.36 -7.86
N CYS A 267 1.54 0.92 -7.40
CA CYS A 267 2.53 0.18 -6.62
C CYS A 267 2.74 0.83 -5.26
N ALA A 268 2.75 0.00 -4.21
CA ALA A 268 3.21 0.33 -2.88
C ALA A 268 4.53 -0.42 -2.62
N GLY A 269 5.61 0.33 -2.56
CA GLY A 269 6.98 -0.17 -2.35
C GLY A 269 7.41 -0.14 -0.88
N PRO A 270 8.73 -0.24 -0.61
CA PRO A 270 9.29 -0.07 0.73
C PRO A 270 9.07 1.36 1.23
N GLY A 271 9.03 1.53 2.55
CA GLY A 271 8.95 2.82 3.20
C GLY A 271 10.00 2.96 4.30
N ASN A 272 10.29 4.18 4.70
CA ASN A 272 11.00 4.50 5.92
C ASN A 272 10.32 5.73 6.55
N PRO A 273 9.12 5.55 7.15
CA PRO A 273 8.26 6.65 7.58
C PRO A 273 8.81 7.43 8.79
N PRO A 274 9.26 8.68 8.60
CA PRO A 274 9.80 9.50 9.67
C PRO A 274 8.71 10.21 10.47
N VAL A 275 8.96 10.36 11.77
CA VAL A 275 8.18 11.18 12.68
C VAL A 275 8.99 12.40 13.12
N VAL A 276 8.49 13.60 12.91
CA VAL A 276 9.06 14.81 13.50
C VAL A 276 8.30 15.19 14.77
N VAL A 277 9.01 15.49 15.85
CA VAL A 277 8.43 16.01 17.09
C VAL A 277 9.08 17.35 17.40
N ASP A 278 8.29 18.42 17.37
CA ASP A 278 8.78 19.76 17.65
C ASP A 278 8.53 20.22 19.10
N THR A 279 9.05 21.39 19.46
CA THR A 279 8.98 21.95 20.82
C THR A 279 7.56 22.29 21.29
N THR A 280 6.60 22.41 20.37
CA THR A 280 5.20 22.72 20.69
C THR A 280 4.33 21.49 20.90
N ALA A 281 4.88 20.30 20.65
CA ALA A 281 4.18 19.04 20.76
C ALA A 281 3.72 18.75 22.20
N ASP A 282 2.58 18.08 22.33
CA ASP A 282 2.22 17.41 23.56
C ASP A 282 3.04 16.11 23.66
N LEU A 283 4.10 16.14 24.44
CA LEU A 283 5.07 15.05 24.52
C LEU A 283 4.48 13.76 25.10
N ASP A 284 3.52 13.86 26.01
CA ASP A 284 2.84 12.69 26.57
C ASP A 284 1.94 12.01 25.52
N HIS A 285 1.18 12.82 24.78
CA HIS A 285 0.37 12.37 23.65
C HIS A 285 1.24 11.79 22.54
N ALA A 286 2.34 12.46 22.19
CA ALA A 286 3.29 12.00 21.17
C ALA A 286 3.90 10.64 21.57
N ALA A 287 4.41 10.52 22.81
CA ALA A 287 5.00 9.28 23.30
C ALA A 287 4.06 8.09 23.19
N ARG A 288 2.81 8.21 23.68
CA ARG A 288 1.80 7.14 23.59
C ARG A 288 1.49 6.71 22.16
N ASN A 289 1.25 7.69 21.28
CA ASN A 289 0.86 7.38 19.90
C ASN A 289 2.03 6.83 19.08
N ILE A 290 3.24 7.35 19.24
CA ILE A 290 4.43 6.82 18.58
C ILE A 290 4.70 5.38 19.03
N ILE A 291 4.57 5.07 20.33
CA ILE A 291 4.69 3.69 20.80
C ILE A 291 3.63 2.81 20.17
N ALA A 292 2.38 3.26 20.15
CA ALA A 292 1.27 2.49 19.56
C ALA A 292 1.53 2.19 18.08
N GLY A 293 1.98 3.18 17.29
CA GLY A 293 2.28 3.03 15.88
C GLY A 293 3.52 2.19 15.63
N ALA A 294 4.67 2.57 16.21
CA ALA A 294 5.93 1.89 15.99
C ALA A 294 6.00 0.45 16.52
N SER A 295 5.10 0.06 17.43
CA SER A 295 5.01 -1.32 17.93
C SER A 295 3.93 -2.17 17.28
N PHE A 296 3.09 -1.57 16.44
CA PHE A 296 1.96 -2.26 15.82
C PHE A 296 2.44 -3.39 14.91
N ASP A 297 1.91 -4.57 15.15
CA ASP A 297 2.28 -5.82 14.44
C ASP A 297 3.81 -6.02 14.35
N ASN A 298 4.54 -5.69 15.41
CA ASN A 298 6.01 -5.70 15.48
C ASN A 298 6.68 -4.84 14.40
N ASN A 299 6.05 -3.72 14.02
CA ASN A 299 6.58 -2.77 13.06
C ASN A 299 6.72 -3.31 11.61
N ILE A 300 5.97 -4.36 11.24
CA ILE A 300 6.04 -4.91 9.87
C ILE A 300 5.10 -4.23 8.89
N VAL A 301 4.24 -3.34 9.36
CA VAL A 301 3.38 -2.56 8.46
C VAL A 301 4.19 -1.42 7.87
N CYS A 302 4.14 -1.29 6.55
CA CYS A 302 4.98 -0.32 5.82
C CYS A 302 4.68 1.15 6.15
N VAL A 303 3.50 1.45 6.72
CA VAL A 303 3.13 2.81 7.17
C VAL A 303 3.61 3.13 8.58
N ASP A 304 3.97 2.13 9.40
CA ASP A 304 4.34 2.33 10.80
C ASP A 304 5.59 3.22 10.92
N GLU A 305 5.68 3.95 12.01
CA GLU A 305 6.79 4.86 12.34
C GLU A 305 8.11 4.09 12.42
N LYS A 306 9.12 4.50 11.65
CA LYS A 306 10.43 3.83 11.58
C LYS A 306 11.53 4.58 12.33
N GLU A 307 11.47 5.89 12.38
CA GLU A 307 12.38 6.73 13.13
C GLU A 307 11.69 7.98 13.66
N VAL A 308 12.21 8.51 14.76
CA VAL A 308 11.78 9.79 15.33
C VAL A 308 12.91 10.79 15.24
N ILE A 309 12.59 11.98 14.75
CA ILE A 309 13.48 13.13 14.71
C ILE A 309 12.87 14.21 15.61
N ALA A 310 13.41 14.32 16.83
CA ALA A 310 12.96 15.29 17.80
C ALA A 310 13.84 16.54 17.78
N VAL A 311 13.28 17.70 18.12
CA VAL A 311 14.11 18.88 18.40
C VAL A 311 14.95 18.62 19.64
N ASP A 312 16.22 19.01 19.64
CA ASP A 312 17.22 18.70 20.69
C ASP A 312 16.70 18.96 22.11
N SER A 313 16.03 20.10 22.31
CA SER A 313 15.58 20.55 23.63
C SER A 313 14.51 19.66 24.29
N ILE A 314 13.79 18.84 23.52
CA ILE A 314 12.68 18.01 24.02
C ILE A 314 12.98 16.49 23.97
N ALA A 315 14.07 16.11 23.34
CA ALA A 315 14.33 14.73 23.00
C ALA A 315 14.49 13.81 24.24
N ASP A 316 15.16 14.27 25.28
CA ASP A 316 15.35 13.48 26.51
C ASP A 316 14.03 13.31 27.27
N GLU A 317 13.22 14.37 27.34
CA GLU A 317 11.87 14.28 27.92
C GLU A 317 10.97 13.33 27.14
N LEU A 318 11.00 13.37 25.79
CA LEU A 318 10.24 12.43 24.97
C LEU A 318 10.63 10.98 25.27
N VAL A 319 11.92 10.67 25.30
CA VAL A 319 12.42 9.30 25.62
C VAL A 319 11.99 8.87 27.02
N GLN A 320 12.07 9.77 28.00
CA GLN A 320 11.63 9.49 29.37
C GLN A 320 10.13 9.16 29.41
N ARG A 321 9.28 9.94 28.71
CA ARG A 321 7.84 9.70 28.62
C ARG A 321 7.55 8.37 27.92
N MET A 322 8.28 8.05 26.84
CA MET A 322 8.14 6.74 26.18
C MET A 322 8.49 5.60 27.14
N GLY A 323 9.51 5.74 27.97
CA GLY A 323 9.82 4.77 29.02
C GLY A 323 8.67 4.61 30.03
N HIS A 324 8.04 5.71 30.48
CA HIS A 324 6.87 5.68 31.37
C HIS A 324 5.66 5.00 30.73
N HIS A 325 5.50 5.08 29.41
CA HIS A 325 4.44 4.40 28.66
C HIS A 325 4.80 2.96 28.24
N GLY A 326 5.85 2.38 28.81
CA GLY A 326 6.18 0.96 28.70
C GLY A 326 7.12 0.59 27.56
N ALA A 327 7.72 1.55 26.86
CA ALA A 327 8.81 1.26 25.94
C ALA A 327 10.08 0.88 26.71
N ARG A 328 10.82 -0.10 26.22
CA ARG A 328 12.12 -0.49 26.77
C ARG A 328 13.21 0.39 26.17
N VAL A 329 13.73 1.34 26.97
CA VAL A 329 14.82 2.21 26.54
C VAL A 329 16.14 1.45 26.65
N LEU A 330 16.89 1.38 25.52
CA LEU A 330 18.20 0.74 25.45
C LEU A 330 19.32 1.75 25.75
N ASN A 331 20.34 1.29 26.49
CA ASN A 331 21.59 2.02 26.65
C ASN A 331 22.57 1.73 25.48
N GLU A 332 23.69 2.45 25.39
CA GLU A 332 24.68 2.32 24.32
C GLU A 332 25.26 0.90 24.19
N ARG A 333 25.51 0.19 25.31
CA ARG A 333 26.02 -1.18 25.26
C ARG A 333 24.96 -2.15 24.71
N GLU A 334 23.72 -1.96 25.09
CA GLU A 334 22.59 -2.75 24.57
C GLU A 334 22.35 -2.45 23.09
N LEU A 335 22.39 -1.17 22.67
CA LEU A 335 22.32 -0.77 21.28
C LEU A 335 23.37 -1.51 20.44
N HIS A 336 24.65 -1.49 20.87
CA HIS A 336 25.71 -2.19 20.15
C HIS A 336 25.43 -3.69 20.01
N LYS A 337 24.96 -4.36 21.06
CA LYS A 337 24.61 -5.78 21.01
C LYS A 337 23.43 -6.04 20.07
N VAL A 338 22.39 -5.21 20.13
CA VAL A 338 21.19 -5.34 19.28
C VAL A 338 21.56 -5.11 17.83
N THR A 339 22.32 -4.07 17.49
CA THR A 339 22.72 -3.79 16.11
C THR A 339 23.58 -4.89 15.50
N ASN A 340 24.42 -5.55 16.30
CA ASN A 340 25.23 -6.69 15.85
C ASN A 340 24.42 -7.95 15.50
N VAL A 341 23.17 -8.06 15.98
CA VAL A 341 22.31 -9.21 15.66
C VAL A 341 21.24 -8.88 14.61
N ILE A 342 20.81 -7.63 14.52
CA ILE A 342 19.78 -7.24 13.54
C ILE A 342 20.35 -6.86 12.18
N PHE A 343 21.64 -6.50 12.09
CA PHE A 343 22.30 -6.20 10.82
C PHE A 343 23.26 -7.33 10.46
N THR A 344 23.10 -7.87 9.24
CA THR A 344 24.09 -8.82 8.67
C THR A 344 25.32 -8.10 8.15
N GLU A 345 25.16 -6.84 7.72
CA GLU A 345 26.22 -5.95 7.29
C GLU A 345 25.99 -4.58 7.92
N TYR A 346 27.02 -4.04 8.57
CA TYR A 346 26.98 -2.69 9.13
C TYR A 346 27.48 -1.70 8.07
N PRO A 347 26.58 -0.87 7.52
CA PRO A 347 26.94 0.05 6.45
C PRO A 347 27.68 1.27 7.00
N GLY A 348 28.14 2.13 6.12
CA GLY A 348 28.63 3.45 6.48
C GLY A 348 27.54 4.35 7.10
N ARG A 349 27.97 5.54 7.53
CA ARG A 349 27.03 6.54 8.08
C ARG A 349 25.99 6.94 7.02
N ARG A 350 24.73 7.10 7.45
CA ARG A 350 23.60 7.50 6.59
C ARG A 350 23.33 6.52 5.42
N GLN A 351 23.66 5.26 5.60
CA GLN A 351 23.40 4.21 4.63
C GLN A 351 22.42 3.18 5.18
N ARG A 352 21.67 2.55 4.28
CA ARG A 352 20.75 1.47 4.63
C ARG A 352 21.55 0.21 4.95
N ALA A 353 21.20 -0.43 6.08
CA ALA A 353 21.76 -1.70 6.48
C ALA A 353 21.05 -2.88 5.79
N THR A 354 21.73 -4.02 5.72
CA THR A 354 21.10 -5.30 5.39
C THR A 354 20.63 -5.96 6.68
N LEU A 355 19.34 -6.27 6.74
CA LEU A 355 18.72 -6.84 7.94
C LEU A 355 18.90 -8.36 8.04
N GLU A 356 19.00 -8.85 9.28
CA GLU A 356 18.85 -10.27 9.58
C GLU A 356 17.37 -10.67 9.38
N LYS A 357 17.11 -11.47 8.35
CA LYS A 357 15.76 -11.82 7.91
C LYS A 357 14.95 -12.56 8.96
N ASP A 358 15.61 -13.40 9.78
CA ASP A 358 14.97 -14.21 10.79
C ASP A 358 14.43 -13.38 11.97
N LEU A 359 14.85 -12.11 12.10
CA LEU A 359 14.41 -11.19 13.14
C LEU A 359 13.30 -10.22 12.65
N ILE A 360 13.01 -10.19 11.36
CA ILE A 360 11.90 -9.38 10.84
C ILE A 360 10.59 -9.85 11.47
N GLY A 361 9.82 -8.91 12.00
CA GLY A 361 8.52 -9.16 12.61
C GLY A 361 8.54 -9.94 13.93
N LYS A 362 9.72 -10.23 14.50
CA LYS A 362 9.84 -10.91 15.79
C LYS A 362 9.57 -9.97 16.95
N ASN A 363 9.21 -10.55 18.10
CA ASN A 363 8.99 -9.80 19.32
C ASN A 363 10.27 -9.13 19.82
N ALA A 364 10.12 -8.01 20.50
CA ALA A 364 11.26 -7.31 21.11
C ALA A 364 12.03 -8.20 22.09
N SER A 365 11.35 -9.08 22.83
CA SER A 365 11.97 -10.06 23.73
C SER A 365 12.84 -11.08 22.99
N GLU A 366 12.47 -11.50 21.78
CA GLU A 366 13.27 -12.41 20.94
C GLU A 366 14.54 -11.71 20.43
N ILE A 367 14.43 -10.43 20.02
CA ILE A 367 15.58 -9.62 19.61
C ILE A 367 16.57 -9.45 20.77
N LEU A 368 16.06 -9.11 21.98
CA LEU A 368 16.88 -8.99 23.17
C LEU A 368 17.57 -10.31 23.55
N ALA A 369 16.84 -11.43 23.50
CA ALA A 369 17.40 -12.75 23.77
C ALA A 369 18.52 -13.10 22.79
N ARG A 370 18.32 -12.83 21.49
CA ARG A 370 19.36 -13.04 20.45
C ARG A 370 20.60 -12.18 20.69
N ALA A 371 20.42 -10.95 21.23
CA ALA A 371 21.50 -10.04 21.61
C ALA A 371 22.17 -10.38 22.96
N GLY A 372 21.73 -11.44 23.66
CA GLY A 372 22.24 -11.81 24.99
C GLY A 372 21.91 -10.74 26.05
N ILE A 373 20.73 -10.15 25.96
CA ILE A 373 20.22 -9.14 26.88
C ILE A 373 19.02 -9.72 27.63
N ALA A 374 19.08 -9.74 28.96
CA ALA A 374 17.94 -10.19 29.77
C ALA A 374 16.75 -9.22 29.61
N SER A 375 15.55 -9.76 29.44
CA SER A 375 14.31 -9.01 29.42
C SER A 375 13.37 -9.49 30.50
N HIS A 376 12.75 -8.56 31.22
CA HIS A 376 11.62 -8.85 32.10
C HIS A 376 10.32 -8.65 31.32
N GLY A 377 9.67 -9.74 30.93
CA GLY A 377 8.46 -9.71 30.11
C GLY A 377 8.76 -9.51 28.61
N ASP A 378 7.72 -9.18 27.87
CA ASP A 378 7.78 -8.93 26.43
C ASP A 378 7.42 -7.45 26.15
N PRO A 379 8.44 -6.55 26.14
CA PRO A 379 8.20 -5.14 25.82
C PRO A 379 7.67 -5.02 24.37
N ARG A 380 6.71 -4.14 24.18
CA ARG A 380 6.13 -3.91 22.86
C ARG A 380 7.10 -3.21 21.90
N LEU A 381 7.96 -2.35 22.42
CA LEU A 381 8.87 -1.51 21.63
C LEU A 381 10.21 -1.32 22.36
N LEU A 382 11.29 -1.45 21.62
CA LEU A 382 12.63 -1.01 22.02
C LEU A 382 12.84 0.42 21.49
N VAL A 383 13.27 1.32 22.34
CA VAL A 383 13.56 2.72 21.99
C VAL A 383 15.01 3.02 22.27
N VAL A 384 15.69 3.72 21.37
CA VAL A 384 17.11 4.05 21.56
C VAL A 384 17.48 5.41 20.97
N ARG A 385 18.25 6.19 21.74
CA ARG A 385 18.87 7.43 21.22
C ARG A 385 20.06 7.09 20.33
N VAL A 386 20.09 7.69 19.14
CA VAL A 386 21.15 7.48 18.15
C VAL A 386 21.56 8.79 17.47
N SER A 387 22.77 8.82 16.93
CA SER A 387 23.19 9.95 16.06
C SER A 387 22.47 9.92 14.71
N ASN A 388 22.39 11.07 14.06
CA ASN A 388 21.83 11.20 12.69
C ASN A 388 22.54 10.33 11.63
N GLY A 389 23.72 9.83 11.92
CA GLY A 389 24.46 8.94 11.02
C GLY A 389 24.21 7.46 11.26
N HIS A 390 23.47 7.10 12.30
CA HIS A 390 23.26 5.70 12.69
C HIS A 390 22.37 4.96 11.67
N PRO A 391 22.72 3.74 11.22
CA PRO A 391 21.97 3.02 10.19
C PRO A 391 20.50 2.78 10.49
N LEU A 392 20.10 2.66 11.76
CA LEU A 392 18.68 2.52 12.14
C LEU A 392 17.82 3.69 11.66
N VAL A 393 18.34 4.90 11.56
CA VAL A 393 17.61 6.07 11.03
C VAL A 393 17.34 5.96 9.53
N TRP A 394 18.18 5.18 8.84
CA TRP A 394 18.19 5.10 7.37
C TRP A 394 17.68 3.76 6.83
N THR A 395 17.19 2.89 7.72
CA THR A 395 16.79 1.52 7.36
C THR A 395 15.37 1.24 7.84
N GLU A 396 14.49 0.82 6.95
CA GLU A 396 13.19 0.24 7.31
C GLU A 396 13.44 -1.06 8.08
N GLN A 397 13.37 -0.99 9.43
CA GLN A 397 13.80 -2.11 10.28
C GLN A 397 12.83 -3.28 10.25
N MET A 398 11.53 -3.04 10.09
CA MET A 398 10.48 -4.07 10.15
C MET A 398 10.56 -4.92 11.43
N MET A 399 10.94 -4.30 12.54
CA MET A 399 11.12 -4.86 13.88
C MET A 399 10.69 -3.82 14.92
N PRO A 400 10.25 -4.23 16.12
CA PRO A 400 9.82 -3.29 17.15
C PRO A 400 11.01 -2.60 17.85
N ILE A 401 11.81 -1.89 17.05
CA ILE A 401 12.94 -1.08 17.50
C ILE A 401 12.88 0.28 16.84
N LEU A 402 12.80 1.34 17.63
CA LEU A 402 12.62 2.70 17.17
C LEU A 402 13.82 3.58 17.54
N PRO A 403 14.60 4.03 16.56
CA PRO A 403 15.65 5.02 16.78
C PRO A 403 15.04 6.41 17.01
N ILE A 404 15.57 7.13 17.98
CA ILE A 404 15.30 8.54 18.20
C ILE A 404 16.58 9.31 17.93
N THR A 405 16.54 10.17 16.94
CA THR A 405 17.61 11.10 16.61
C THR A 405 17.14 12.54 16.77
N THR A 406 18.04 13.52 16.67
CA THR A 406 17.71 14.90 16.98
C THR A 406 18.16 15.90 15.91
N ALA A 407 17.53 17.06 15.95
CA ALA A 407 17.90 18.22 15.16
C ALA A 407 17.84 19.50 16.04
N PRO A 408 18.63 20.55 15.75
CA PRO A 408 18.66 21.76 16.56
C PRO A 408 17.35 22.53 16.56
N ASP A 409 16.58 22.45 15.49
CA ASP A 409 15.31 23.14 15.28
C ASP A 409 14.37 22.32 14.37
N VAL A 410 13.15 22.80 14.21
CA VAL A 410 12.11 22.12 13.44
C VAL A 410 12.41 22.12 11.93
N GLU A 411 13.04 23.14 11.41
CA GLU A 411 13.43 23.24 10.00
C GLU A 411 14.41 22.12 9.65
N ARG A 412 15.45 21.98 10.45
CA ARG A 412 16.44 20.93 10.25
C ARG A 412 15.87 19.53 10.52
N ALA A 413 14.91 19.40 11.44
CA ALA A 413 14.20 18.15 11.66
C ALA A 413 13.39 17.71 10.42
N ILE A 414 12.69 18.64 9.78
CA ILE A 414 11.93 18.41 8.54
C ILE A 414 12.87 18.02 7.38
N GLU A 415 14.00 18.69 7.22
CA GLU A 415 14.99 18.35 6.19
C GLU A 415 15.55 16.96 6.41
N LEU A 416 15.91 16.61 7.64
CA LEU A 416 16.44 15.31 7.98
C LEU A 416 15.40 14.20 7.76
N ALA A 417 14.13 14.46 8.08
CA ALA A 417 13.02 13.55 7.80
C ALA A 417 12.89 13.27 6.30
N LYS A 418 12.98 14.31 5.47
CA LYS A 418 12.96 14.16 4.01
C LYS A 418 14.15 13.37 3.48
N GLU A 419 15.34 13.56 4.04
CA GLU A 419 16.53 12.79 3.70
C GLU A 419 16.35 11.30 4.09
N ALA A 420 15.84 11.02 5.31
CA ALA A 420 15.67 9.68 5.84
C ALA A 420 14.55 8.87 5.15
N GLU A 421 13.54 9.54 4.62
CA GLU A 421 12.44 8.95 3.84
C GLU A 421 12.91 8.41 2.46
N HIS A 422 14.12 8.77 2.03
CA HIS A 422 14.78 8.31 0.80
C HIS A 422 14.06 8.62 -0.52
N GLY A 423 13.02 9.43 -0.54
CA GLY A 423 12.22 9.71 -1.73
C GLY A 423 11.27 8.57 -2.12
N PHE A 424 10.96 7.68 -1.19
CA PHE A 424 9.97 6.61 -1.40
C PHE A 424 8.55 7.18 -1.58
N GLY A 425 8.28 8.36 -0.99
CA GLY A 425 6.98 9.01 -1.08
C GLY A 425 5.88 8.24 -0.35
N HIS A 426 6.25 7.44 0.70
CA HIS A 426 5.33 6.52 1.35
C HIS A 426 4.47 7.21 2.41
N SER A 427 5.00 7.40 3.60
CA SER A 427 4.29 7.95 4.75
C SER A 427 5.22 8.80 5.59
N ALA A 428 4.68 9.81 6.28
CA ALA A 428 5.38 10.61 7.27
C ALA A 428 4.40 11.23 8.26
N GLY A 429 4.88 11.70 9.39
CA GLY A 429 4.04 12.40 10.34
C GLY A 429 4.77 13.39 11.22
N MET A 430 3.98 14.22 11.89
CA MET A 430 4.51 15.25 12.77
C MET A 430 3.61 15.46 13.99
N TYR A 431 4.23 15.54 15.15
CA TYR A 431 3.60 15.99 16.39
C TYR A 431 4.01 17.44 16.65
N SER A 432 3.03 18.32 16.59
CA SER A 432 3.21 19.77 16.72
C SER A 432 1.88 20.45 16.99
N ARG A 433 1.92 21.61 17.66
CA ARG A 433 0.81 22.57 17.76
C ARG A 433 1.04 23.80 16.88
N ASP A 434 2.20 23.91 16.25
CA ASP A 434 2.52 24.95 15.28
C ASP A 434 1.96 24.57 13.90
N ILE A 435 0.93 25.29 13.46
CA ILE A 435 0.26 25.03 12.18
C ILE A 435 1.15 25.34 10.98
N ASP A 436 2.09 26.28 11.11
CA ASP A 436 3.02 26.66 10.03
C ASP A 436 4.09 25.57 9.86
N ALA A 437 4.62 25.02 10.95
CA ALA A 437 5.53 23.88 10.93
C ALA A 437 4.87 22.63 10.32
N LEU A 438 3.64 22.29 10.77
CA LEU A 438 2.84 21.18 10.20
C LEU A 438 2.61 21.35 8.69
N SER A 439 2.23 22.56 8.26
CA SER A 439 1.97 22.87 6.85
C SER A 439 3.23 22.80 6.01
N ARG A 440 4.37 23.27 6.56
CA ARG A 440 5.68 23.22 5.92
C ARG A 440 6.14 21.79 5.74
N MET A 441 6.07 20.96 6.78
CA MET A 441 6.45 19.56 6.66
C MET A 441 5.59 18.82 5.63
N ALA A 442 4.25 18.99 5.68
CA ALA A 442 3.34 18.34 4.74
C ALA A 442 3.65 18.67 3.26
N ARG A 443 4.09 19.92 2.98
CA ARG A 443 4.50 20.34 1.63
C ARG A 443 5.89 19.86 1.24
N THR A 444 6.79 19.71 2.22
CA THR A 444 8.21 19.41 1.98
C THR A 444 8.46 17.93 1.80
N ILE A 445 7.78 17.10 2.61
CA ILE A 445 8.07 15.65 2.68
C ILE A 445 7.63 14.88 1.42
N ASN A 446 6.55 15.33 0.77
CA ASN A 446 6.02 14.74 -0.47
C ASN A 446 5.70 13.25 -0.37
N THR A 447 4.99 12.85 0.68
CA THR A 447 4.53 11.47 0.90
C THR A 447 3.05 11.29 0.56
N SER A 448 2.65 10.06 0.26
CA SER A 448 1.25 9.71 -0.03
C SER A 448 0.34 9.86 1.19
N ILE A 449 0.90 9.64 2.39
CA ILE A 449 0.21 9.78 3.67
C ILE A 449 1.01 10.74 4.55
N PHE A 450 0.32 11.73 5.10
CA PHE A 450 0.89 12.62 6.11
C PHE A 450 -0.03 12.70 7.32
N THR A 451 0.45 12.19 8.46
CA THR A 451 -0.30 12.13 9.72
C THR A 451 0.08 13.26 10.66
N LYS A 452 -0.92 13.88 11.29
CA LYS A 452 -0.74 14.96 12.27
C LYS A 452 -1.21 14.50 13.64
N ASN A 453 -0.33 14.52 14.64
CA ASN A 453 -0.65 14.26 16.05
C ASN A 453 -1.40 12.93 16.29
N GLY A 454 -1.06 11.88 15.56
CA GLY A 454 -1.65 10.55 15.69
C GLY A 454 -0.73 9.46 15.19
N PRO A 455 -1.02 8.19 15.48
CA PRO A 455 -0.26 7.06 14.96
C PRO A 455 -0.57 6.84 13.47
N PHE A 456 0.37 6.29 12.71
CA PHE A 456 0.25 6.24 11.24
C PHE A 456 -0.74 5.20 10.74
N PHE A 457 -1.08 4.20 11.55
CA PHE A 457 -2.06 3.18 11.18
C PHE A 457 -3.52 3.57 11.44
N ALA A 458 -3.82 4.69 12.11
CA ALA A 458 -5.15 5.08 12.59
C ALA A 458 -6.01 5.80 11.54
#